data_e2985433856510ec216e85c063b7918a
#
_entry.id   e2985433856510ec216e85c063b7918a
#
_cell.length_a   1.000
_cell.length_b   1.000
_cell.length_c   1.000
_cell.angle_alpha   90.00
_cell.angle_beta   90.00
_cell.angle_gamma   90.00
#
_symmetry.space_group_name_H-M   'P 1'
#
loop_
_entity.id
_entity.type
_entity.pdbx_description
1 polymer ?
#
loop_
_entity_poly.entity_id
_entity_poly.type
_entity_poly.pdbx_seq_one_letter_code
_entity_poly.pdbx_strand_id
1 'polypeptide(L)'
;MSEFKSTTGQALTQGLFYEWNNPDAPFSLRDTGNEPVYVSRKGKEYTSVPYLYRNSISEYECAIQLLGSWEHWTKLCALDWFMTGNVMNANYTGLNDWRAEKELAEESKAKAVLMKAIEDGDVQAAKFLYDKKTKATTVQRGRPEKKVPTKTKGTVLTLAKRLESK
;
A
#
# COMPACT_ATOMS: atom_id res chain seq x y z
N MET A 1 17.17 -6.22 -18.18
CA MET A 1 17.01 -7.56 -17.57
C MET A 1 17.35 -7.44 -16.10
N SER A 2 16.62 -8.12 -15.21
CA SER A 2 16.98 -8.10 -13.80
C SER A 2 18.32 -8.80 -13.58
N GLU A 3 19.20 -8.17 -12.80
CA GLU A 3 20.51 -8.70 -12.41
C GLU A 3 20.40 -9.87 -11.42
N PHE A 4 19.29 -9.93 -10.68
CA PHE A 4 19.05 -10.89 -9.60
C PHE A 4 18.24 -12.09 -10.07
N LYS A 5 18.92 -13.03 -10.73
CA LYS A 5 18.34 -14.30 -11.18
C LYS A 5 19.08 -15.48 -10.57
N SER A 6 18.36 -16.57 -10.33
CA SER A 6 18.93 -17.85 -9.97
C SER A 6 19.68 -18.47 -11.16
N THR A 7 20.45 -19.53 -10.92
CA THR A 7 21.10 -20.33 -11.98
C THR A 7 20.12 -20.90 -12.99
N THR A 8 18.85 -21.04 -12.62
CA THR A 8 17.74 -21.49 -13.49
C THR A 8 17.04 -20.35 -14.23
N GLY A 9 17.52 -19.09 -14.09
CA GLY A 9 16.95 -17.92 -14.74
C GLY A 9 15.71 -17.35 -14.06
N GLN A 10 15.27 -17.93 -12.94
CA GLN A 10 14.13 -17.41 -12.16
C GLN A 10 14.54 -16.19 -11.34
N ALA A 11 13.63 -15.22 -11.21
CA ALA A 11 13.84 -14.06 -10.35
C ALA A 11 14.01 -14.50 -8.88
N LEU A 12 15.09 -14.04 -8.24
CA LEU A 12 15.29 -14.26 -6.81
C LEU A 12 14.27 -13.47 -6.01
N THR A 13 13.82 -14.01 -4.89
CA THR A 13 12.86 -13.34 -3.99
C THR A 13 13.42 -13.28 -2.58
N GLN A 14 13.18 -14.29 -1.76
CA GLN A 14 13.67 -14.36 -0.37
C GLN A 14 15.19 -14.23 -0.26
N GLY A 15 15.93 -14.83 -1.17
CA GLY A 15 17.40 -14.79 -1.20
C GLY A 15 18.00 -13.39 -1.39
N LEU A 16 17.18 -12.39 -1.74
CA LEU A 16 17.63 -10.99 -1.87
C LEU A 16 17.66 -10.25 -0.54
N PHE A 17 17.10 -10.82 0.53
CA PHE A 17 16.90 -10.09 1.79
C PHE A 17 17.62 -10.76 2.95
N TYR A 18 18.33 -9.93 3.72
CA TYR A 18 19.06 -10.35 4.91
C TYR A 18 18.17 -11.08 5.95
N GLU A 19 16.94 -10.65 6.08
CA GLU A 19 15.96 -11.16 7.03
C GLU A 19 15.58 -12.63 6.80
N TRP A 20 15.86 -13.18 5.63
CA TRP A 20 15.74 -14.61 5.31
C TRP A 20 17.00 -15.42 5.67
N ASN A 21 17.77 -14.95 6.66
CA ASN A 21 19.03 -15.57 7.08
C ASN A 21 20.07 -15.69 5.96
N ASN A 22 19.99 -14.82 4.97
CA ASN A 22 20.98 -14.75 3.90
C ASN A 22 22.00 -13.64 4.18
N PRO A 23 23.20 -13.98 4.69
CA PRO A 23 24.22 -12.98 4.96
C PRO A 23 24.79 -12.35 3.68
N ASP A 24 24.58 -12.96 2.51
CA ASP A 24 25.05 -12.47 1.22
C ASP A 24 24.00 -11.71 0.43
N ALA A 25 22.83 -11.50 1.03
CA ALA A 25 21.79 -10.69 0.44
C ALA A 25 22.26 -9.25 0.18
N PRO A 26 21.78 -8.60 -0.87
CA PRO A 26 22.09 -7.19 -1.12
C PRO A 26 21.21 -6.23 -0.33
N PHE A 27 20.01 -6.66 0.11
CA PHE A 27 18.96 -5.81 0.66
C PHE A 27 18.57 -6.17 2.09
N SER A 28 17.97 -5.19 2.78
CA SER A 28 17.34 -5.38 4.09
C SER A 28 15.97 -4.69 4.14
N LEU A 29 15.02 -5.33 4.83
CA LEU A 29 13.70 -4.76 5.15
C LEU A 29 13.73 -3.85 6.39
N ARG A 30 14.88 -3.69 7.02
CA ARG A 30 15.00 -2.87 8.22
C ARG A 30 14.92 -1.40 7.89
N ASP A 31 14.03 -0.73 8.60
CA ASP A 31 13.97 0.72 8.54
C ASP A 31 15.19 1.32 9.28
N THR A 32 15.94 2.11 8.57
CA THR A 32 17.17 2.78 9.04
C THR A 32 16.94 4.28 9.28
N GLY A 33 15.70 4.74 9.19
CA GLY A 33 15.39 6.17 9.29
C GLY A 33 15.94 6.95 8.10
N ASN A 34 17.00 7.72 8.33
CA ASN A 34 17.61 8.58 7.29
C ASN A 34 18.86 7.97 6.65
N GLU A 35 19.24 6.76 7.05
CA GLU A 35 20.44 6.12 6.52
C GLU A 35 20.10 5.20 5.34
N PRO A 36 20.84 5.25 4.21
CA PRO A 36 20.58 4.42 3.05
C PRO A 36 20.93 2.94 3.27
N VAL A 37 21.69 2.65 4.30
CA VAL A 37 22.30 1.34 4.52
C VAL A 37 22.03 0.85 5.94
N TYR A 38 21.61 -0.40 6.05
CA TYR A 38 21.58 -1.13 7.31
C TYR A 38 22.92 -1.82 7.55
N VAL A 39 23.54 -1.59 8.69
CA VAL A 39 24.79 -2.25 9.08
C VAL A 39 24.48 -3.36 10.08
N SER A 40 24.81 -4.60 9.73
CA SER A 40 24.63 -5.75 10.63
C SER A 40 25.63 -5.74 11.80
N ARG A 41 25.36 -6.56 12.83
CA ARG A 41 26.28 -6.74 13.96
C ARG A 41 27.70 -7.19 13.57
N LYS A 42 27.84 -7.80 12.39
CA LYS A 42 29.14 -8.23 11.83
C LYS A 42 29.80 -7.17 10.94
N GLY A 43 29.25 -5.96 10.88
CA GLY A 43 29.77 -4.85 10.09
C GLY A 43 29.47 -4.95 8.58
N LYS A 44 28.64 -5.90 8.13
CA LYS A 44 28.24 -5.98 6.72
C LYS A 44 27.07 -5.05 6.45
N GLU A 45 27.14 -4.37 5.32
CA GLU A 45 26.17 -3.37 4.87
C GLU A 45 25.15 -3.98 3.91
N TYR A 46 23.89 -3.52 4.03
CA TYR A 46 22.76 -3.93 3.20
C TYR A 46 21.95 -2.70 2.84
N THR A 47 21.54 -2.56 1.58
CA THR A 47 20.68 -1.46 1.15
C THR A 47 19.33 -1.54 1.87
N SER A 48 18.93 -0.47 2.57
CA SER A 48 17.63 -0.37 3.21
C SER A 48 16.55 -0.12 2.16
N VAL A 49 15.68 -1.10 1.94
CA VAL A 49 14.57 -0.97 0.99
C VAL A 49 13.53 0.06 1.44
N PRO A 50 13.13 0.14 2.73
CA PRO A 50 12.24 1.19 3.22
C PRO A 50 12.79 2.61 2.97
N TYR A 51 14.08 2.82 3.21
CA TYR A 51 14.73 4.09 2.93
C TYR A 51 14.68 4.44 1.44
N LEU A 52 15.07 3.51 0.57
CA LEU A 52 15.08 3.73 -0.86
C LEU A 52 13.67 4.05 -1.39
N TYR A 53 12.66 3.30 -0.91
CA TYR A 53 11.28 3.51 -1.29
C TYR A 53 10.76 4.91 -0.91
N ARG A 54 11.02 5.36 0.30
CA ARG A 54 10.63 6.71 0.77
C ARG A 54 11.27 7.83 -0.04
N ASN A 55 12.52 7.64 -0.46
CA ASN A 55 13.28 8.66 -1.16
C ASN A 55 13.14 8.60 -2.69
N SER A 56 12.54 7.56 -3.25
CA SER A 56 12.22 7.48 -4.68
C SER A 56 11.02 8.35 -5.02
N ILE A 57 10.96 8.92 -6.21
CA ILE A 57 9.81 9.71 -6.70
C ILE A 57 8.58 8.80 -6.85
N SER A 58 8.78 7.59 -7.36
CA SER A 58 7.71 6.62 -7.60
C SER A 58 8.13 5.20 -7.22
N GLU A 59 7.16 4.32 -7.07
CA GLU A 59 7.40 2.88 -6.86
C GLU A 59 8.14 2.26 -8.06
N TYR A 60 7.87 2.75 -9.27
CA TYR A 60 8.58 2.32 -10.48
C TYR A 60 10.07 2.66 -10.40
N GLU A 61 10.40 3.88 -9.99
CA GLU A 61 11.79 4.31 -9.82
C GLU A 61 12.51 3.47 -8.78
N CYS A 62 11.88 3.23 -7.62
CA CYS A 62 12.41 2.36 -6.59
C CYS A 62 12.70 0.94 -7.14
N ALA A 63 11.75 0.37 -7.88
CA ALA A 63 11.91 -0.94 -8.49
C ALA A 63 13.09 -1.02 -9.45
N ILE A 64 13.28 0.02 -10.27
CA ILE A 64 14.38 0.08 -11.24
C ILE A 64 15.72 0.27 -10.52
N GLN A 65 15.80 1.15 -9.53
CA GLN A 65 17.01 1.37 -8.73
C GLN A 65 17.42 0.11 -7.96
N LEU A 66 16.44 -0.60 -7.36
CA LEU A 66 16.69 -1.76 -6.52
C LEU A 66 17.01 -3.02 -7.34
N LEU A 67 16.19 -3.31 -8.38
CA LEU A 67 16.17 -4.60 -9.08
C LEU A 67 16.53 -4.50 -10.56
N GLY A 68 16.63 -3.30 -11.12
CA GLY A 68 16.77 -3.08 -12.56
C GLY A 68 15.57 -3.57 -13.39
N SER A 69 14.43 -3.92 -12.76
CA SER A 69 13.31 -4.56 -13.45
C SER A 69 11.98 -4.38 -12.71
N TRP A 70 11.02 -3.78 -13.40
CA TRP A 70 9.64 -3.68 -12.92
C TRP A 70 8.94 -5.05 -12.81
N GLU A 71 9.20 -5.96 -13.76
CA GLU A 71 8.65 -7.31 -13.71
C GLU A 71 9.07 -8.07 -12.45
N HIS A 72 10.34 -7.91 -12.05
CA HIS A 72 10.85 -8.53 -10.82
C HIS A 72 10.17 -7.93 -9.57
N TRP A 73 10.00 -6.61 -9.54
CA TRP A 73 9.26 -5.94 -8.47
C TRP A 73 7.82 -6.45 -8.36
N THR A 74 7.12 -6.59 -9.48
CA THR A 74 5.76 -7.14 -9.50
C THR A 74 5.70 -8.56 -8.91
N LYS A 75 6.71 -9.38 -9.14
CA LYS A 75 6.82 -10.70 -8.52
C LYS A 75 7.00 -10.63 -7.00
N LEU A 76 7.77 -9.66 -6.49
CA LEU A 76 7.86 -9.43 -5.04
C LEU A 76 6.53 -8.95 -4.47
N CYS A 77 5.81 -8.05 -5.15
CA CYS A 77 4.49 -7.57 -4.74
C CYS A 77 3.43 -8.68 -4.67
N ALA A 78 3.62 -9.80 -5.34
CA ALA A 78 2.72 -10.97 -5.23
C ALA A 78 2.97 -11.81 -3.96
N LEU A 79 4.00 -11.49 -3.16
CA LEU A 79 4.39 -12.26 -1.99
C LEU A 79 3.89 -11.57 -0.71
N ASP A 80 3.12 -12.29 0.07
CA ASP A 80 2.49 -11.77 1.30
C ASP A 80 3.51 -11.18 2.28
N TRP A 81 4.62 -11.89 2.51
CA TRP A 81 5.67 -11.40 3.41
C TRP A 81 6.31 -10.06 2.98
N PHE A 82 6.41 -9.81 1.66
CA PHE A 82 6.94 -8.55 1.16
C PHE A 82 5.92 -7.42 1.30
N MET A 83 4.64 -7.72 1.13
CA MET A 83 3.55 -6.77 1.31
C MET A 83 3.34 -6.39 2.77
N THR A 84 3.45 -7.35 3.69
CA THR A 84 3.13 -7.18 5.12
C THR A 84 4.37 -6.95 6.01
N GLY A 85 5.57 -7.26 5.52
CA GLY A 85 6.80 -7.20 6.31
C GLY A 85 6.96 -8.37 7.29
N ASN A 86 6.08 -9.38 7.25
CA ASN A 86 6.16 -10.53 8.16
C ASN A 86 7.14 -11.58 7.61
N VAL A 87 8.33 -11.65 8.19
CA VAL A 87 9.40 -12.56 7.77
C VAL A 87 9.87 -13.39 8.96
N MET A 88 9.81 -14.73 8.86
CA MET A 88 10.32 -15.66 9.85
C MET A 88 9.90 -15.35 11.30
N ASN A 89 8.61 -15.05 11.52
CA ASN A 89 8.02 -14.67 12.82
C ASN A 89 8.54 -13.33 13.40
N ALA A 90 9.19 -12.51 12.60
CA ALA A 90 9.52 -11.13 12.93
C ALA A 90 8.73 -10.17 12.05
N ASN A 91 8.27 -9.07 12.63
CA ASN A 91 7.55 -8.03 11.91
C ASN A 91 8.53 -6.91 11.54
N TYR A 92 8.68 -6.71 10.26
CA TYR A 92 9.33 -5.55 9.65
C TYR A 92 8.24 -4.67 9.02
N THR A 93 8.63 -3.51 8.50
CA THR A 93 7.73 -2.73 7.64
C THR A 93 7.66 -3.38 6.26
N GLY A 94 6.45 -3.57 5.73
CA GLY A 94 6.21 -4.11 4.40
C GLY A 94 5.86 -3.02 3.39
N LEU A 95 5.67 -3.42 2.14
CA LEU A 95 5.32 -2.49 1.07
C LEU A 95 4.02 -1.71 1.34
N ASN A 96 3.05 -2.33 2.02
CA ASN A 96 1.81 -1.65 2.39
C ASN A 96 2.08 -0.47 3.34
N ASP A 97 2.96 -0.66 4.32
CA ASP A 97 3.33 0.39 5.27
C ASP A 97 4.08 1.52 4.56
N TRP A 98 5.02 1.17 3.67
CA TRP A 98 5.79 2.17 2.91
C TRP A 98 4.90 3.01 1.97
N ARG A 99 3.89 2.38 1.35
CA ARG A 99 2.89 3.09 0.54
C ARG A 99 2.09 4.07 1.38
N ALA A 100 1.60 3.62 2.54
CA ALA A 100 0.84 4.47 3.45
C ALA A 100 1.67 5.65 3.99
N GLU A 101 2.92 5.40 4.39
CA GLU A 101 3.84 6.45 4.85
C GLU A 101 4.13 7.49 3.76
N LYS A 102 4.35 7.02 2.53
CA LYS A 102 4.61 7.89 1.39
C LYS A 102 3.41 8.76 1.06
N GLU A 103 2.20 8.18 1.04
CA GLU A 103 0.96 8.92 0.81
C GLU A 103 0.76 10.02 1.87
N LEU A 104 0.96 9.69 3.15
CA LEU A 104 0.90 10.66 4.25
C LEU A 104 1.94 11.77 4.11
N ALA A 105 3.15 11.44 3.71
CA ALA A 105 4.22 12.42 3.50
C ALA A 105 3.89 13.36 2.32
N GLU A 106 3.36 12.84 1.23
CA GLU A 106 2.93 13.60 0.05
C GLU A 106 1.73 14.51 0.39
N GLU A 107 0.74 14.00 1.13
CA GLU A 107 -0.38 14.81 1.59
C GLU A 107 0.08 15.95 2.52
N SER A 108 1.00 15.67 3.42
CA SER A 108 1.58 16.68 4.32
C SER A 108 2.32 17.77 3.54
N LYS A 109 3.14 17.39 2.55
CA LYS A 109 3.85 18.34 1.67
C LYS A 109 2.87 19.20 0.87
N ALA A 110 1.85 18.58 0.26
CA ALA A 110 0.83 19.30 -0.49
C ALA A 110 0.07 20.29 0.39
N LYS A 111 -0.28 19.90 1.62
CA LYS A 111 -0.91 20.76 2.60
C LYS A 111 -0.02 21.94 2.99
N ALA A 112 1.27 21.71 3.20
CA ALA A 112 2.23 22.77 3.54
C ALA A 112 2.34 23.80 2.41
N VAL A 113 2.37 23.37 1.14
CA VAL A 113 2.37 24.27 -0.03
C VAL A 113 1.09 25.12 -0.07
N LEU A 114 -0.08 24.51 0.15
CA LEU A 114 -1.35 25.22 0.17
C LEU A 114 -1.42 26.23 1.32
N MET A 115 -0.92 25.86 2.51
CA MET A 115 -0.89 26.78 3.66
C MET A 115 0.00 28.00 3.38
N LYS A 116 1.17 27.79 2.76
CA LYS A 116 2.04 28.88 2.35
C LYS A 116 1.37 29.80 1.33
N ALA A 117 0.71 29.24 0.31
CA ALA A 117 -0.03 30.03 -0.67
C ALA A 117 -1.14 30.88 -0.04
N ILE A 118 -1.82 30.35 1.00
CA ILE A 118 -2.83 31.10 1.77
C ILE A 118 -2.20 32.27 2.54
N GLU A 119 -1.05 32.06 3.17
CA GLU A 119 -0.29 33.10 3.86
C GLU A 119 0.14 34.22 2.90
N ASP A 120 0.46 33.86 1.65
CA ASP A 120 0.79 34.78 0.58
C ASP A 120 -0.45 35.48 -0.05
N GLY A 121 -1.68 35.18 0.46
CA GLY A 121 -2.93 35.82 0.09
C GLY A 121 -3.71 35.14 -1.04
N ASP A 122 -3.39 33.88 -1.39
CA ASP A 122 -4.12 33.11 -2.41
C ASP A 122 -5.48 32.62 -1.88
N VAL A 123 -6.54 33.33 -2.30
CA VAL A 123 -7.93 33.01 -1.96
C VAL A 123 -8.40 31.68 -2.54
N GLN A 124 -7.85 31.25 -3.69
CA GLN A 124 -8.22 29.99 -4.31
C GLN A 124 -7.69 28.80 -3.50
N ALA A 125 -6.44 28.89 -3.00
CA ALA A 125 -5.87 27.89 -2.11
C ALA A 125 -6.69 27.75 -0.81
N ALA A 126 -7.12 28.87 -0.22
CA ALA A 126 -7.96 28.88 0.95
C ALA A 126 -9.32 28.19 0.70
N LYS A 127 -9.97 28.51 -0.42
CA LYS A 127 -11.23 27.88 -0.81
C LYS A 127 -11.07 26.38 -1.04
N PHE A 128 -10.01 25.96 -1.71
CA PHE A 128 -9.72 24.53 -1.97
C PHE A 128 -9.59 23.73 -0.66
N LEU A 129 -8.82 24.24 0.31
CA LEU A 129 -8.68 23.59 1.63
C LEU A 129 -9.98 23.53 2.39
N TYR A 130 -10.79 24.60 2.35
CA TYR A 130 -12.10 24.63 2.98
C TYR A 130 -13.05 23.58 2.38
N ASP A 131 -13.14 23.51 1.06
CA ASP A 131 -13.98 22.55 0.34
C ASP A 131 -13.56 21.09 0.60
N LYS A 132 -12.24 20.80 0.66
CA LYS A 132 -11.71 19.48 1.00
C LYS A 132 -12.14 19.08 2.43
N LYS A 133 -12.05 20.01 3.39
CA LYS A 133 -12.43 19.77 4.78
C LYS A 133 -13.93 19.53 4.94
N THR A 134 -14.77 20.29 4.24
CA THR A 134 -16.24 20.15 4.31
C THR A 134 -16.70 18.84 3.65
N LYS A 135 -16.07 18.43 2.54
CA LYS A 135 -16.37 17.12 1.91
C LYS A 135 -15.99 15.94 2.78
N ALA A 136 -14.87 16.02 3.49
CA ALA A 136 -14.44 14.96 4.42
C ALA A 136 -15.35 14.82 5.64
N THR A 137 -16.00 15.92 6.09
CA THR A 137 -16.94 15.93 7.23
C THR A 137 -18.38 15.61 6.82
N THR A 138 -18.70 15.70 5.53
CA THR A 138 -20.03 15.33 5.05
C THR A 138 -20.05 13.82 4.90
N VAL A 139 -20.46 13.13 5.95
CA VAL A 139 -20.87 11.71 5.84
C VAL A 139 -21.81 11.63 4.65
N GLN A 140 -21.47 10.81 3.66
CA GLN A 140 -22.36 10.54 2.54
C GLN A 140 -23.71 10.14 3.14
N ARG A 141 -24.68 11.06 3.09
CA ARG A 141 -26.08 10.71 3.32
C ARG A 141 -26.45 9.81 2.16
N GLY A 142 -26.23 8.51 2.35
CA GLY A 142 -26.67 7.50 1.42
C GLY A 142 -28.13 7.77 1.13
N ARG A 143 -28.49 7.81 -0.13
CA ARG A 143 -29.88 7.77 -0.57
C ARG A 143 -30.52 6.62 0.20
N PRO A 144 -31.61 6.85 0.98
CA PRO A 144 -32.21 5.78 1.75
C PRO A 144 -32.49 4.63 0.80
N GLU A 145 -31.97 3.44 1.11
CA GLU A 145 -32.27 2.24 0.33
C GLU A 145 -33.79 2.14 0.21
N LYS A 146 -34.28 2.14 -1.01
CA LYS A 146 -35.71 1.80 -1.27
C LYS A 146 -35.87 0.40 -0.69
N LYS A 147 -36.56 0.30 0.46
CA LYS A 147 -36.99 -0.98 1.01
C LYS A 147 -37.76 -1.67 -0.09
N VAL A 148 -37.13 -2.65 -0.73
CA VAL A 148 -37.83 -3.55 -1.64
C VAL A 148 -38.89 -4.22 -0.78
N PRO A 149 -40.18 -4.08 -1.11
CA PRO A 149 -41.22 -4.71 -0.31
C PRO A 149 -40.94 -6.21 -0.34
N THR A 150 -40.61 -6.77 0.80
CA THR A 150 -40.45 -8.20 1.00
C THR A 150 -41.83 -8.80 0.67
N LYS A 151 -41.96 -9.46 -0.50
CA LYS A 151 -43.18 -10.21 -0.87
C LYS A 151 -43.38 -11.22 0.26
N THR A 152 -44.32 -10.93 1.12
CA THR A 152 -44.74 -11.79 2.22
C THR A 152 -45.12 -13.15 1.64
N LYS A 153 -44.57 -14.21 2.25
CA LYS A 153 -44.84 -15.64 1.97
C LYS A 153 -46.37 -16.03 2.07
N GLY A 154 -47.27 -15.08 2.08
CA GLY A 154 -48.69 -15.30 2.19
C GLY A 154 -49.41 -15.71 0.90
N THR A 155 -48.81 -15.43 -0.25
CA THR A 155 -49.52 -15.66 -1.54
C THR A 155 -49.39 -17.10 -2.07
N VAL A 156 -48.43 -17.88 -1.55
CA VAL A 156 -48.23 -19.26 -2.01
C VAL A 156 -49.17 -20.24 -1.29
N LEU A 157 -49.50 -19.95 -0.01
CA LEU A 157 -50.39 -20.81 0.78
C LEU A 157 -51.88 -20.73 0.34
N THR A 158 -52.29 -19.62 -0.27
CA THR A 158 -53.68 -19.45 -0.78
C THR A 158 -53.92 -20.16 -2.10
N LEU A 159 -52.88 -20.38 -2.91
CA LEU A 159 -53.00 -21.16 -4.16
C LEU A 159 -53.03 -22.66 -3.91
N ALA A 160 -52.26 -23.17 -2.96
CA ALA A 160 -52.26 -24.58 -2.58
C ALA A 160 -53.62 -25.02 -2.01
N LYS A 161 -54.23 -24.21 -1.14
CA LYS A 161 -55.59 -24.50 -0.60
C LYS A 161 -56.71 -24.48 -1.63
N ARG A 162 -56.55 -23.84 -2.78
CA ARG A 162 -57.56 -23.77 -3.84
C ARG A 162 -57.53 -24.97 -4.78
N LEU A 163 -56.46 -25.77 -4.75
CA LEU A 163 -56.30 -26.98 -5.57
C LEU A 163 -56.71 -28.25 -4.85
N GLU A 164 -56.91 -28.22 -3.53
CA GLU A 164 -57.39 -29.38 -2.76
C GLU A 164 -58.89 -29.43 -2.55
N SER A 165 -59.62 -28.47 -3.10
CA SER A 165 -61.12 -28.37 -2.99
C SER A 165 -61.85 -28.58 -4.31
N LYS A 166 -61.32 -29.46 -5.20
CA LYS A 166 -62.09 -29.94 -6.38
C LYS A 166 -62.02 -31.47 -6.45
#